data_6e944ec01bc6219c82516bfee7bbb0d0
#
_entry.id   6e944ec01bc6219c82516bfee7bbb0d0
#
_cell.length_a   1.000
_cell.length_b   1.000
_cell.length_c   1.000
_cell.angle_alpha   90.00
_cell.angle_beta   90.00
_cell.angle_gamma   90.00
#
_symmetry.space_group_name_H-M   'P 1'
#
loop_
_entity.id
_entity.type
_entity.pdbx_description
1 polymer ?
#
loop_
_entity_poly.entity_id
_entity_poly.type
_entity_poly.pdbx_seq_one_letter_code
_entity_poly.pdbx_strand_id
1 'polypeptide(L)'
;MPAGFRLLRDLITTIRADFVSNIVKEGQFVTLDSGVTFHYREKSGDALLGIFFQDRREADRTAIYIAERGKTAEADGNSFLILEKGTVQREDQRSRDSSIIAFERYALNLSSLGGGDGAGGDGDGDKVIYKPRERTTYALLFPDRNDGYYKLQAGRFRAELHNRLSAPLYPIAFMLVAFAALGEARTTRQGRGVAIQSAILTVGALRIGAYAAWTASVSSAFAAVLLYVLPLASIVFSIVVIVSGHAMRQRVNALLAKPVQWLIAFMPRMRRA
;
A
#
# COMPACT_ATOMS: atom_id res chain seq x y z
N MET A 1 -1.46 -3.79 14.86
CA MET A 1 -1.45 -3.10 13.56
C MET A 1 -2.70 -3.37 12.69
N PRO A 2 -3.19 -4.61 12.43
CA PRO A 2 -4.37 -4.80 11.56
C PRO A 2 -5.67 -4.20 12.10
N ALA A 3 -5.85 -4.14 13.41
CA ALA A 3 -7.02 -3.50 14.03
C ALA A 3 -7.12 -2.00 13.74
N GLY A 4 -5.99 -1.28 13.76
CA GLY A 4 -5.97 0.16 13.44
C GLY A 4 -6.30 0.44 11.98
N PHE A 5 -5.85 -0.40 11.04
CA PHE A 5 -6.21 -0.25 9.63
C PHE A 5 -7.69 -0.55 9.37
N ARG A 6 -8.29 -1.50 10.11
CA ARG A 6 -9.74 -1.78 10.04
C ARG A 6 -10.54 -0.59 10.59
N LEU A 7 -10.19 -0.11 11.78
CA LEU A 7 -10.85 1.05 12.39
C LEU A 7 -10.77 2.29 11.49
N LEU A 8 -9.58 2.55 10.90
CA LEU A 8 -9.39 3.64 9.95
C LEU A 8 -10.27 3.46 8.71
N ARG A 9 -10.38 2.24 8.20
CA ARG A 9 -11.22 1.94 7.05
C ARG A 9 -12.70 2.11 7.36
N ASP A 10 -13.16 1.59 8.49
CA ASP A 10 -14.55 1.75 8.96
C ASP A 10 -14.88 3.23 9.14
N LEU A 11 -13.95 4.02 9.71
CA LEU A 11 -14.10 5.47 9.86
C LEU A 11 -14.15 6.18 8.49
N ILE A 12 -13.27 5.81 7.56
CA ILE A 12 -13.26 6.36 6.20
C ILE A 12 -14.55 5.97 5.46
N THR A 13 -15.08 4.78 5.66
CA THR A 13 -16.34 4.34 5.03
C THR A 13 -17.52 5.16 5.57
N THR A 14 -17.59 5.39 6.86
CA THR A 14 -18.61 6.24 7.48
C THR A 14 -18.52 7.70 7.01
N ILE A 15 -17.31 8.26 6.95
CA ILE A 15 -17.09 9.63 6.42
C ILE A 15 -17.46 9.72 4.93
N ARG A 16 -17.34 8.65 4.16
CA ARG A 16 -17.62 8.66 2.72
C ARG A 16 -19.10 8.63 2.36
N ALA A 17 -19.94 8.03 3.17
CA ALA A 17 -21.39 8.15 2.97
C ALA A 17 -21.82 9.62 3.05
N ASP A 18 -21.27 10.35 4.02
CA ASP A 18 -21.47 11.80 4.16
C ASP A 18 -20.71 12.61 3.10
N PHE A 19 -19.62 12.05 2.53
CA PHE A 19 -18.75 12.72 1.59
C PHE A 19 -19.46 13.01 0.26
N VAL A 20 -20.18 12.04 -0.30
CA VAL A 20 -20.90 12.21 -1.59
C VAL A 20 -22.01 13.25 -1.45
N SER A 21 -22.68 13.29 -0.30
CA SER A 21 -23.80 14.21 -0.06
C SER A 21 -23.38 15.62 0.37
N ASN A 22 -22.18 15.79 0.96
CA ASN A 22 -21.78 17.05 1.58
C ASN A 22 -20.57 17.74 0.93
N ILE A 23 -19.72 17.01 0.19
CA ILE A 23 -18.47 17.55 -0.37
C ILE A 23 -18.56 17.84 -1.87
N VAL A 24 -19.39 17.08 -2.61
CA VAL A 24 -19.61 17.36 -4.03
C VAL A 24 -20.54 18.55 -4.17
N LYS A 25 -20.05 19.63 -4.74
CA LYS A 25 -20.87 20.82 -5.02
C LYS A 25 -21.73 20.59 -6.26
N GLU A 26 -22.94 21.16 -6.23
CA GLU A 26 -23.88 21.14 -7.35
C GLU A 26 -23.23 21.65 -8.64
N GLY A 27 -23.49 20.94 -9.74
CA GLY A 27 -23.00 21.32 -11.06
C GLY A 27 -21.51 21.12 -11.32
N GLN A 28 -20.74 20.55 -10.38
CA GLN A 28 -19.30 20.33 -10.55
C GLN A 28 -18.96 18.86 -10.77
N PHE A 29 -18.00 18.62 -11.65
CA PHE A 29 -17.38 17.30 -11.79
C PHE A 29 -16.30 17.13 -10.72
N VAL A 30 -16.40 16.10 -9.93
CA VAL A 30 -15.44 15.76 -8.87
C VAL A 30 -14.87 14.38 -9.12
N THR A 31 -13.55 14.28 -9.12
CA THR A 31 -12.86 12.99 -9.17
C THR A 31 -12.73 12.46 -7.75
N LEU A 32 -13.45 11.37 -7.45
CA LEU A 32 -13.53 10.79 -6.10
C LEU A 32 -12.34 9.88 -5.79
N ASP A 33 -11.79 9.23 -6.84
CA ASP A 33 -10.62 8.35 -6.76
C ASP A 33 -9.96 8.31 -8.14
N SER A 34 -8.75 7.73 -8.25
CA SER A 34 -8.08 7.55 -9.53
C SER A 34 -8.96 6.74 -10.49
N GLY A 35 -9.58 7.40 -11.46
CA GLY A 35 -10.46 6.79 -12.46
C GLY A 35 -11.96 6.86 -12.17
N VAL A 36 -12.41 7.45 -11.04
CA VAL A 36 -13.85 7.64 -10.76
C VAL A 36 -14.19 9.10 -10.80
N THR A 37 -15.13 9.47 -11.68
CA THR A 37 -15.66 10.83 -11.80
C THR A 37 -17.14 10.84 -11.47
N PHE A 38 -17.54 11.75 -10.59
CA PHE A 38 -18.91 11.93 -10.16
C PHE A 38 -19.38 13.36 -10.41
N HIS A 39 -20.63 13.51 -10.85
CA HIS A 39 -21.30 14.79 -11.03
C HIS A 39 -22.79 14.63 -10.75
N TYR A 40 -23.41 15.64 -10.18
CA TYR A 40 -24.85 15.79 -10.14
C TYR A 40 -25.23 17.25 -10.44
N ARG A 41 -26.38 17.44 -11.05
CA ARG A 41 -26.82 18.76 -11.46
C ARG A 41 -27.36 19.58 -10.31
N GLU A 42 -28.22 19.00 -9.48
CA GLU A 42 -28.98 19.69 -8.43
C GLU A 42 -29.30 18.71 -7.29
N LYS A 43 -29.37 19.22 -6.06
CA LYS A 43 -29.81 18.47 -4.89
C LYS A 43 -31.21 18.91 -4.48
N SER A 44 -32.16 17.98 -4.41
CA SER A 44 -33.53 18.20 -3.98
C SER A 44 -33.84 17.39 -2.73
N GLY A 45 -33.71 17.99 -1.56
CA GLY A 45 -33.82 17.31 -0.27
C GLY A 45 -32.73 16.24 -0.11
N ASP A 46 -33.12 14.99 -0.06
CA ASP A 46 -32.23 13.83 0.07
C ASP A 46 -31.89 13.17 -1.28
N ALA A 47 -32.43 13.67 -2.38
CA ALA A 47 -32.23 13.16 -3.71
C ALA A 47 -31.26 14.02 -4.51
N LEU A 48 -30.38 13.39 -5.25
CA LEU A 48 -29.51 14.01 -6.25
C LEU A 48 -30.17 13.88 -7.62
N LEU A 49 -30.20 14.96 -8.40
CA LEU A 49 -30.82 15.01 -9.71
C LEU A 49 -29.77 15.17 -10.81
N GLY A 50 -29.98 14.50 -11.96
CA GLY A 50 -29.09 14.59 -13.10
C GLY A 50 -27.69 14.06 -12.81
N ILE A 51 -27.62 12.78 -12.46
CA ILE A 51 -26.39 12.12 -12.03
C ILE A 51 -25.60 11.63 -13.24
N PHE A 52 -24.32 11.89 -13.21
CA PHE A 52 -23.30 11.31 -14.07
C PHE A 52 -22.23 10.64 -13.20
N PHE A 53 -22.00 9.36 -13.42
CA PHE A 53 -20.97 8.59 -12.72
C PHE A 53 -20.15 7.81 -13.73
N GLN A 54 -18.84 8.01 -13.75
CA GLN A 54 -17.92 7.31 -14.64
C GLN A 54 -16.91 6.54 -13.80
N ASP A 55 -16.73 5.25 -14.14
CA ASP A 55 -15.72 4.36 -13.55
C ASP A 55 -14.75 3.88 -14.62
N ARG A 56 -13.47 4.27 -14.47
CA ARG A 56 -12.32 3.91 -15.31
C ARG A 56 -11.22 3.23 -14.51
N ARG A 57 -11.54 2.61 -13.39
CA ARG A 57 -10.53 1.98 -12.55
C ARG A 57 -9.90 0.75 -13.19
N GLU A 58 -10.63 0.08 -14.06
CA GLU A 58 -10.12 -1.00 -14.89
C GLU A 58 -9.54 -0.42 -16.18
N ALA A 59 -8.27 -0.77 -16.49
CA ALA A 59 -7.58 -0.23 -17.66
C ALA A 59 -8.27 -0.55 -19.00
N ASP A 60 -8.99 -1.69 -19.04
CA ASP A 60 -9.63 -2.21 -20.25
C ASP A 60 -11.14 -1.96 -20.31
N ARG A 61 -11.75 -1.45 -19.23
CA ARG A 61 -13.21 -1.25 -19.15
C ARG A 61 -13.57 0.12 -18.61
N THR A 62 -14.47 0.79 -19.31
CA THR A 62 -15.09 2.03 -18.85
C THR A 62 -16.57 1.80 -18.65
N ALA A 63 -17.11 2.17 -17.50
CA ALA A 63 -18.55 2.17 -17.25
C ALA A 63 -19.02 3.60 -16.97
N ILE A 64 -20.05 4.05 -17.68
CA ILE A 64 -20.69 5.35 -17.51
C ILE A 64 -22.14 5.14 -17.13
N TYR A 65 -22.54 5.67 -16.00
CA TYR A 65 -23.90 5.63 -15.50
C TYR A 65 -24.50 7.04 -15.57
N ILE A 66 -25.64 7.16 -16.19
CA ILE A 66 -26.40 8.41 -16.28
C ILE A 66 -27.79 8.12 -15.73
N ALA A 67 -28.24 8.91 -14.74
CA ALA A 67 -29.55 8.72 -14.14
C ALA A 67 -30.26 10.05 -13.88
N GLU A 68 -31.58 10.04 -13.95
CA GLU A 68 -32.40 11.22 -13.65
C GLU A 68 -32.33 11.57 -12.16
N ARG A 69 -32.32 10.54 -11.30
CA ARG A 69 -32.35 10.71 -9.84
C ARG A 69 -31.50 9.65 -9.16
N GLY A 70 -30.96 9.99 -7.98
CA GLY A 70 -30.31 9.03 -7.10
C GLY A 70 -30.46 9.42 -5.64
N LYS A 71 -30.39 8.41 -4.78
CA LYS A 71 -30.39 8.56 -3.32
C LYS A 71 -29.28 7.73 -2.72
N THR A 72 -28.65 8.25 -1.68
CA THR A 72 -27.73 7.46 -0.87
C THR A 72 -28.54 6.64 0.14
N ALA A 73 -28.19 5.36 0.28
CA ALA A 73 -28.77 4.47 1.26
C ALA A 73 -27.67 3.67 1.94
N GLU A 74 -27.85 3.37 3.20
CA GLU A 74 -26.97 2.48 3.95
C GLU A 74 -27.68 1.17 4.24
N ALA A 75 -27.04 0.06 3.94
CA ALA A 75 -27.51 -1.28 4.27
C ALA A 75 -26.31 -2.13 4.67
N ASP A 76 -26.41 -2.85 5.78
CA ASP A 76 -25.39 -3.78 6.28
C ASP A 76 -23.96 -3.18 6.40
N GLY A 77 -23.88 -1.89 6.79
CA GLY A 77 -22.59 -1.20 6.91
C GLY A 77 -21.95 -0.77 5.59
N ASN A 78 -22.65 -0.96 4.47
CA ASN A 78 -22.24 -0.50 3.16
C ASN A 78 -23.07 0.68 2.69
N SER A 79 -22.43 1.64 2.02
CA SER A 79 -23.10 2.78 1.43
C SER A 79 -23.38 2.51 -0.04
N PHE A 80 -24.62 2.67 -0.44
CA PHE A 80 -25.09 2.50 -1.81
C PHE A 80 -25.60 3.82 -2.39
N LEU A 81 -25.34 4.04 -3.67
CA LEU A 81 -26.01 5.06 -4.46
C LEU A 81 -27.08 4.36 -5.32
N ILE A 82 -28.33 4.53 -4.96
CA ILE A 82 -29.47 3.98 -5.70
C ILE A 82 -29.82 4.96 -6.80
N LEU A 83 -29.55 4.59 -8.04
CA LEU A 83 -29.87 5.34 -9.24
C LEU A 83 -31.27 4.92 -9.74
N GLU A 84 -32.07 5.90 -10.13
CA GLU A 84 -33.41 5.69 -10.67
C GLU A 84 -33.51 6.31 -12.07
N LYS A 85 -34.13 5.57 -12.98
CA LYS A 85 -34.36 5.92 -14.40
C LYS A 85 -33.09 6.38 -15.09
N GLY A 86 -32.34 5.41 -15.61
CA GLY A 86 -31.07 5.75 -16.22
C GLY A 86 -30.59 4.74 -17.24
N THR A 87 -29.38 4.98 -17.69
CA THR A 87 -28.65 4.10 -18.61
C THR A 87 -27.25 3.82 -18.09
N VAL A 88 -26.77 2.60 -18.29
CA VAL A 88 -25.36 2.26 -18.12
C VAL A 88 -24.77 1.95 -19.48
N GLN A 89 -23.72 2.66 -19.82
CA GLN A 89 -22.91 2.42 -21.00
C GLN A 89 -21.60 1.76 -20.54
N ARG A 90 -21.34 0.56 -21.04
CA ARG A 90 -20.10 -0.17 -20.80
C ARG A 90 -19.32 -0.27 -22.09
N GLU A 91 -18.06 0.06 -22.04
CA GLU A 91 -17.11 -0.03 -23.14
C GLU A 91 -15.96 -0.92 -22.73
N ASP A 92 -15.72 -1.99 -23.50
CA ASP A 92 -14.57 -2.87 -23.35
C ASP A 92 -13.56 -2.53 -24.46
N GLN A 93 -12.40 -2.02 -24.07
CA GLN A 93 -11.37 -1.57 -25.03
C GLN A 93 -10.70 -2.74 -25.76
N ARG A 94 -10.73 -3.97 -25.19
CA ARG A 94 -10.15 -5.15 -25.84
C ARG A 94 -11.02 -5.70 -26.95
N SER A 95 -12.32 -5.84 -26.69
CA SER A 95 -13.27 -6.35 -27.66
C SER A 95 -13.82 -5.29 -28.60
N ARG A 96 -13.60 -3.99 -28.32
CA ARG A 96 -14.25 -2.84 -28.97
C ARG A 96 -15.78 -2.95 -28.94
N ASP A 97 -16.29 -3.64 -27.95
CA ASP A 97 -17.73 -3.84 -27.78
C ASP A 97 -18.26 -2.77 -26.81
N SER A 98 -19.34 -2.11 -27.20
CA SER A 98 -20.02 -1.17 -26.35
C SER A 98 -21.47 -1.59 -26.17
N SER A 99 -21.91 -1.67 -24.94
CA SER A 99 -23.29 -2.01 -24.60
C SER A 99 -23.94 -0.86 -23.83
N ILE A 100 -25.20 -0.55 -24.20
CA ILE A 100 -26.03 0.42 -23.48
C ILE A 100 -27.23 -0.33 -22.94
N ILE A 101 -27.40 -0.29 -21.62
CA ILE A 101 -28.49 -0.96 -20.90
C ILE A 101 -29.28 0.13 -20.17
N ALA A 102 -30.57 0.21 -20.45
CA ALA A 102 -31.48 1.06 -19.68
C ALA A 102 -31.94 0.34 -18.42
N PHE A 103 -32.05 1.05 -17.31
CA PHE A 103 -32.52 0.52 -16.04
C PHE A 103 -33.53 1.46 -15.39
N GLU A 104 -34.48 0.89 -14.69
CA GLU A 104 -35.40 1.67 -13.84
C GLU A 104 -34.78 1.96 -12.46
N ARG A 105 -34.04 0.99 -11.91
CA ARG A 105 -33.31 1.14 -10.65
C ARG A 105 -32.01 0.36 -10.68
N TYR A 106 -30.95 0.98 -10.23
CA TYR A 106 -29.63 0.37 -10.15
C TYR A 106 -28.93 0.80 -8.84
N ALA A 107 -28.39 -0.15 -8.09
CA ALA A 107 -27.65 0.12 -6.85
C ALA A 107 -26.14 0.06 -7.11
N LEU A 108 -25.46 1.18 -6.95
CA LEU A 108 -24.01 1.31 -7.01
C LEU A 108 -23.44 1.22 -5.59
N ASN A 109 -22.55 0.30 -5.34
CA ASN A 109 -21.85 0.20 -4.05
C ASN A 109 -20.75 1.26 -3.97
N LEU A 110 -20.95 2.29 -3.15
CA LEU A 110 -19.98 3.37 -2.90
C LEU A 110 -18.81 2.91 -2.02
N SER A 111 -19.01 1.89 -1.20
CA SER A 111 -17.95 1.34 -0.33
C SER A 111 -16.79 0.78 -1.14
N SER A 112 -17.05 0.33 -2.37
CA SER A 112 -16.02 -0.13 -3.31
C SER A 112 -15.18 1.00 -3.93
N LEU A 113 -15.66 2.25 -3.87
CA LEU A 113 -14.98 3.42 -4.46
C LEU A 113 -13.75 3.89 -3.70
N GLY A 114 -13.52 3.33 -2.54
CA GLY A 114 -12.44 3.77 -1.66
C GLY A 114 -11.24 2.85 -1.53
N GLY A 115 -11.17 1.80 -2.30
CA GLY A 115 -10.04 0.88 -2.29
C GLY A 115 -9.34 0.90 -3.62
N GLY A 116 -8.29 1.68 -3.79
CA GLY A 116 -7.39 1.56 -4.92
C GLY A 116 -6.97 0.10 -5.12
N ASP A 117 -6.97 -0.35 -6.36
CA ASP A 117 -6.60 -1.67 -6.86
C ASP A 117 -7.52 -2.85 -6.49
N GLY A 118 -8.45 -3.16 -7.38
CA GLY A 118 -8.97 -4.50 -7.54
C GLY A 118 -10.35 -4.79 -6.96
N ALA A 119 -11.36 -4.03 -7.32
CA ALA A 119 -12.75 -4.45 -7.20
C ALA A 119 -13.40 -4.59 -8.59
N GLY A 120 -12.79 -5.39 -9.42
CA GLY A 120 -13.43 -5.99 -10.57
C GLY A 120 -13.82 -7.41 -10.19
N GLY A 121 -15.07 -7.65 -9.86
CA GLY A 121 -15.59 -8.95 -9.53
C GLY A 121 -17.11 -8.91 -9.60
N ASP A 122 -17.68 -9.28 -10.75
CA ASP A 122 -19.03 -9.81 -10.83
C ASP A 122 -19.13 -10.97 -9.83
N GLY A 123 -19.95 -10.84 -8.84
CA GLY A 123 -20.32 -11.99 -8.01
C GLY A 123 -20.41 -11.70 -6.53
N ASP A 124 -21.62 -11.81 -6.05
CA ASP A 124 -21.98 -11.95 -4.64
C ASP A 124 -21.70 -10.73 -3.74
N GLY A 125 -22.66 -9.81 -3.73
CA GLY A 125 -22.63 -8.44 -3.24
C GLY A 125 -22.50 -8.22 -1.74
N ASP A 126 -21.86 -9.08 -0.92
CA ASP A 126 -21.93 -8.90 0.52
C ASP A 126 -20.65 -9.14 1.31
N LYS A 127 -19.49 -9.22 0.66
CA LYS A 127 -18.23 -9.40 1.41
C LYS A 127 -17.27 -8.24 1.19
N VAL A 128 -17.06 -7.44 2.24
CA VAL A 128 -15.98 -6.44 2.29
C VAL A 128 -14.65 -7.15 2.03
N ILE A 129 -14.03 -6.86 0.88
CA ILE A 129 -12.75 -7.47 0.50
C ILE A 129 -11.64 -6.74 1.24
N TYR A 130 -11.08 -7.36 2.27
CA TYR A 130 -9.93 -6.86 2.99
C TYR A 130 -8.63 -7.12 2.24
N LYS A 131 -7.82 -6.07 2.05
CA LYS A 131 -6.47 -6.20 1.48
C LYS A 131 -5.57 -7.04 2.41
N PRO A 132 -4.50 -7.68 1.89
CA PRO A 132 -3.59 -8.49 2.72
C PRO A 132 -3.05 -7.77 3.96
N ARG A 133 -2.80 -6.45 3.87
CA ARG A 133 -2.34 -5.63 4.99
C ARG A 133 -3.37 -5.44 6.12
N GLU A 134 -4.65 -5.53 5.79
CA GLU A 134 -5.78 -5.34 6.72
C GLU A 134 -6.17 -6.65 7.40
N ARG A 135 -5.81 -7.78 6.81
CA ARG A 135 -6.08 -9.11 7.37
C ARG A 135 -5.20 -9.39 8.59
N THR A 136 -5.74 -10.14 9.55
CA THR A 136 -4.96 -10.61 10.70
C THR A 136 -3.85 -11.55 10.26
N THR A 137 -2.78 -11.68 11.05
CA THR A 137 -1.69 -12.62 10.74
C THR A 137 -2.20 -14.06 10.68
N TYR A 138 -3.19 -14.41 11.51
CA TYR A 138 -3.86 -15.70 11.47
C TYR A 138 -4.59 -15.94 10.14
N ALA A 139 -5.33 -14.95 9.63
CA ALA A 139 -6.02 -15.05 8.34
C ALA A 139 -5.05 -15.06 7.14
N LEU A 140 -3.82 -14.55 7.30
CA LEU A 140 -2.76 -14.67 6.29
C LEU A 140 -2.09 -16.06 6.33
N LEU A 141 -1.99 -16.66 7.52
CA LEU A 141 -1.40 -17.99 7.70
C LEU A 141 -2.34 -19.10 7.19
N PHE A 142 -3.65 -18.92 7.43
CA PHE A 142 -4.69 -19.84 7.00
C PHE A 142 -5.69 -19.12 6.08
N PRO A 143 -5.30 -18.81 4.83
CA PRO A 143 -6.18 -18.14 3.89
C PRO A 143 -7.27 -19.11 3.41
N ASP A 144 -8.48 -18.58 3.23
CA ASP A 144 -9.54 -19.32 2.56
C ASP A 144 -9.15 -19.51 1.08
N ARG A 145 -8.90 -20.76 0.72
CA ARG A 145 -8.49 -21.13 -0.65
C ARG A 145 -9.62 -20.98 -1.68
N ASN A 146 -10.85 -20.85 -1.23
CA ASN A 146 -12.03 -20.63 -2.09
C ASN A 146 -12.25 -19.13 -2.37
N ASP A 147 -11.63 -18.24 -1.59
CA ASP A 147 -11.71 -16.80 -1.81
C ASP A 147 -11.11 -16.44 -3.18
N GLY A 148 -11.95 -15.91 -4.08
CA GLY A 148 -11.54 -15.48 -5.42
C GLY A 148 -10.42 -14.42 -5.39
N TYR A 149 -10.47 -13.51 -4.42
CA TYR A 149 -9.43 -12.49 -4.22
C TYR A 149 -8.09 -13.10 -3.81
N TYR A 150 -8.09 -14.16 -2.98
CA TYR A 150 -6.88 -14.89 -2.64
C TYR A 150 -6.25 -15.54 -3.87
N LYS A 151 -7.07 -16.19 -4.73
CA LYS A 151 -6.58 -16.86 -5.95
C LYS A 151 -5.89 -15.88 -6.90
N LEU A 152 -6.46 -14.68 -7.06
CA LEU A 152 -5.90 -13.63 -7.91
C LEU A 152 -4.63 -12.99 -7.33
N GLN A 153 -4.50 -12.93 -6.00
CA GLN A 153 -3.43 -12.17 -5.33
C GLN A 153 -2.61 -12.99 -4.33
N ALA A 154 -2.51 -14.29 -4.50
CA ALA A 154 -1.78 -15.20 -3.60
C ALA A 154 -0.33 -14.74 -3.32
N GLY A 155 0.34 -14.15 -4.31
CA GLY A 155 1.68 -13.59 -4.14
C GLY A 155 1.74 -12.44 -3.13
N ARG A 156 0.73 -11.55 -3.10
CA ARG A 156 0.65 -10.46 -2.13
C ARG A 156 0.36 -10.95 -0.72
N PHE A 157 -0.44 -12.00 -0.56
CA PHE A 157 -0.69 -12.64 0.73
C PHE A 157 0.58 -13.25 1.30
N ARG A 158 1.32 -14.01 0.48
CA ARG A 158 2.62 -14.59 0.84
C ARG A 158 3.62 -13.50 1.24
N ALA A 159 3.78 -12.47 0.42
CA ALA A 159 4.70 -11.38 0.69
C ALA A 159 4.41 -10.67 2.02
N GLU A 160 3.14 -10.39 2.30
CA GLU A 160 2.73 -9.74 3.55
C GLU A 160 2.96 -10.64 4.76
N LEU A 161 2.66 -11.94 4.66
CA LEU A 161 2.92 -12.91 5.73
C LEU A 161 4.41 -12.96 6.09
N HIS A 162 5.27 -13.17 5.09
CA HIS A 162 6.72 -13.25 5.32
C HIS A 162 7.30 -11.92 5.82
N ASN A 163 6.80 -10.79 5.34
CA ASN A 163 7.18 -9.47 5.84
C ASN A 163 6.87 -9.31 7.34
N ARG A 164 5.70 -9.76 7.79
CA ARG A 164 5.34 -9.70 9.22
C ARG A 164 6.17 -10.64 10.09
N LEU A 165 6.44 -11.85 9.61
CA LEU A 165 7.24 -12.83 10.35
C LEU A 165 8.72 -12.41 10.44
N SER A 166 9.26 -11.75 9.41
CA SER A 166 10.64 -11.26 9.41
C SER A 166 10.80 -9.93 10.15
N ALA A 167 9.72 -9.16 10.33
CA ALA A 167 9.75 -7.82 10.93
C ALA A 167 10.47 -7.74 12.30
N PRO A 168 10.32 -8.71 13.24
CA PRO A 168 11.01 -8.66 14.53
C PRO A 168 12.54 -8.82 14.44
N LEU A 169 13.07 -9.38 13.35
CA LEU A 169 14.51 -9.57 13.17
C LEU A 169 15.24 -8.25 12.88
N TYR A 170 14.57 -7.30 12.24
CA TYR A 170 15.19 -6.02 11.83
C TYR A 170 15.62 -5.14 12.99
N PRO A 171 14.81 -4.88 14.04
CA PRO A 171 15.24 -4.12 15.20
C PRO A 171 16.48 -4.74 15.88
N ILE A 172 16.54 -6.08 15.98
CA ILE A 172 17.71 -6.79 16.53
C ILE A 172 18.93 -6.55 15.64
N ALA A 173 18.80 -6.70 14.33
CA ALA A 173 19.86 -6.43 13.37
C ALA A 173 20.37 -4.99 13.47
N PHE A 174 19.45 -4.00 13.53
CA PHE A 174 19.80 -2.58 13.63
C PHE A 174 20.55 -2.26 14.92
N MET A 175 20.09 -2.83 16.06
CA MET A 175 20.75 -2.66 17.35
C MET A 175 22.17 -3.24 17.33
N LEU A 176 22.35 -4.44 16.78
CA LEU A 176 23.66 -5.08 16.69
C LEU A 176 24.61 -4.37 15.72
N VAL A 177 24.12 -3.86 14.59
CA VAL A 177 24.90 -3.02 13.67
C VAL A 177 25.36 -1.74 14.37
N ALA A 178 24.45 -1.06 15.08
CA ALA A 178 24.81 0.14 15.85
C ALA A 178 25.85 -0.18 16.95
N PHE A 179 25.67 -1.27 17.67
CA PHE A 179 26.62 -1.70 18.71
C PHE A 179 27.99 -2.09 18.11
N ALA A 180 28.01 -2.80 16.99
CA ALA A 180 29.25 -3.16 16.29
C ALA A 180 30.02 -1.92 15.81
N ALA A 181 29.31 -0.88 15.36
CA ALA A 181 29.91 0.35 14.86
C ALA A 181 30.36 1.30 15.98
N LEU A 182 29.61 1.40 17.08
CA LEU A 182 29.78 2.41 18.14
C LEU A 182 30.31 1.85 19.46
N GLY A 183 30.37 0.53 19.61
CA GLY A 183 30.73 -0.14 20.87
C GLY A 183 32.19 0.05 21.32
N GLU A 184 33.02 0.78 20.58
CA GLU A 184 34.38 1.15 21.00
C GLU A 184 34.45 2.61 21.45
N ALA A 185 35.14 2.84 22.57
CA ALA A 185 35.51 4.17 23.00
C ALA A 185 36.53 4.76 22.02
N ARG A 186 36.11 5.66 21.17
CA ARG A 186 37.00 6.39 20.25
C ARG A 186 37.38 7.74 20.84
N THR A 187 38.67 7.96 21.00
CA THR A 187 39.23 9.17 21.55
C THR A 187 39.21 10.34 20.57
N THR A 188 39.09 10.07 19.26
CA THR A 188 39.15 11.11 18.22
C THR A 188 37.76 11.47 17.71
N ARG A 189 37.41 12.76 17.77
CA ARG A 189 36.13 13.34 17.30
C ARG A 189 35.80 12.92 15.86
N GLN A 190 36.80 12.84 14.98
CA GLN A 190 36.67 12.50 13.57
C GLN A 190 36.31 11.00 13.34
N GLY A 191 36.86 10.08 14.17
CA GLY A 191 36.56 8.65 14.06
C GLY A 191 35.13 8.30 14.51
N ARG A 192 34.55 9.09 15.43
CA ARG A 192 33.17 8.87 15.89
C ARG A 192 32.13 9.25 14.82
N GLY A 193 32.38 10.35 14.09
CA GLY A 193 31.52 10.79 12.98
C GLY A 193 31.41 9.73 11.87
N VAL A 194 32.55 9.17 11.45
CA VAL A 194 32.59 8.12 10.42
C VAL A 194 31.87 6.86 10.88
N ALA A 195 32.01 6.46 12.16
CA ALA A 195 31.30 5.30 12.69
C ALA A 195 29.78 5.47 12.70
N ILE A 196 29.28 6.66 13.08
CA ILE A 196 27.85 6.95 13.05
C ILE A 196 27.34 6.92 11.61
N GLN A 197 28.06 7.56 10.69
CA GLN A 197 27.68 7.57 9.28
C GLN A 197 27.66 6.17 8.67
N SER A 198 28.66 5.34 8.97
CA SER A 198 28.70 3.93 8.48
C SER A 198 27.55 3.10 9.06
N ALA A 199 27.17 3.29 10.33
CA ALA A 199 26.02 2.62 10.92
C ALA A 199 24.71 3.02 10.23
N ILE A 200 24.50 4.33 10.02
CA ILE A 200 23.30 4.85 9.35
C ILE A 200 23.22 4.30 7.92
N LEU A 201 24.32 4.31 7.18
CA LEU A 201 24.33 3.78 5.80
C LEU A 201 24.05 2.29 5.76
N THR A 202 24.62 1.51 6.67
CA THR A 202 24.39 0.05 6.74
C THR A 202 22.95 -0.26 7.08
N VAL A 203 22.35 0.42 8.06
CA VAL A 203 20.93 0.28 8.43
C VAL A 203 20.03 0.72 7.28
N GLY A 204 20.36 1.82 6.61
CA GLY A 204 19.64 2.31 5.44
C GLY A 204 19.68 1.31 4.28
N ALA A 205 20.87 0.79 3.96
CA ALA A 205 21.04 -0.22 2.92
C ALA A 205 20.26 -1.51 3.24
N LEU A 206 20.30 -1.97 4.50
CA LEU A 206 19.54 -3.12 4.96
C LEU A 206 18.03 -2.89 4.82
N ARG A 207 17.56 -1.68 5.12
CA ARG A 207 16.14 -1.32 4.98
C ARG A 207 15.67 -1.25 3.52
N ILE A 208 16.50 -0.68 2.65
CA ILE A 208 16.24 -0.64 1.21
C ILE A 208 16.22 -2.06 0.64
N GLY A 209 17.20 -2.90 1.00
CA GLY A 209 17.25 -4.30 0.61
C GLY A 209 16.02 -5.08 1.07
N ALA A 210 15.57 -4.84 2.30
CA ALA A 210 14.34 -5.43 2.84
C ALA A 210 13.09 -5.04 2.01
N TYR A 211 12.99 -3.77 1.64
CA TYR A 211 11.87 -3.29 0.82
C TYR A 211 11.91 -3.89 -0.59
N ALA A 212 13.08 -3.97 -1.20
CA ALA A 212 13.27 -4.61 -2.49
C ALA A 212 12.91 -6.11 -2.46
N ALA A 213 13.37 -6.84 -1.42
CA ALA A 213 13.03 -8.24 -1.21
C ALA A 213 11.53 -8.45 -1.00
N TRP A 214 10.86 -7.56 -0.23
CA TRP A 214 9.42 -7.60 -0.03
C TRP A 214 8.67 -7.39 -1.35
N THR A 215 9.04 -6.40 -2.15
CA THR A 215 8.42 -6.13 -3.46
C THR A 215 8.62 -7.31 -4.42
N ALA A 216 9.83 -7.86 -4.48
CA ALA A 216 10.14 -9.03 -5.32
C ALA A 216 9.41 -10.31 -4.85
N SER A 217 9.09 -10.44 -3.55
CA SER A 217 8.41 -11.61 -2.99
C SER A 217 6.95 -11.76 -3.44
N VAL A 218 6.36 -10.71 -4.01
CA VAL A 218 5.03 -10.75 -4.63
C VAL A 218 5.06 -11.65 -5.86
N SER A 219 6.08 -11.53 -6.71
CA SER A 219 6.21 -12.28 -7.95
C SER A 219 6.96 -13.61 -7.77
N SER A 220 7.94 -13.67 -6.85
CA SER A 220 8.80 -14.84 -6.63
C SER A 220 8.76 -15.32 -5.19
N ALA A 221 8.48 -16.63 -5.00
CA ALA A 221 8.57 -17.26 -3.69
C ALA A 221 10.00 -17.26 -3.12
N PHE A 222 11.01 -17.34 -4.01
CA PHE A 222 12.41 -17.33 -3.62
C PHE A 222 12.83 -16.00 -2.97
N ALA A 223 12.26 -14.89 -3.44
CA ALA A 223 12.54 -13.57 -2.87
C ALA A 223 12.04 -13.41 -1.43
N ALA A 224 11.05 -14.22 -1.00
CA ALA A 224 10.60 -14.25 0.39
C ALA A 224 11.69 -14.74 1.35
N VAL A 225 12.60 -15.60 0.90
CA VAL A 225 13.73 -16.09 1.71
C VAL A 225 14.71 -14.95 2.03
N LEU A 226 14.90 -14.01 1.10
CA LEU A 226 15.76 -12.84 1.31
C LEU A 226 15.29 -11.97 2.49
N LEU A 227 13.99 -11.94 2.78
CA LEU A 227 13.45 -11.20 3.94
C LEU A 227 14.02 -11.71 5.28
N TYR A 228 14.42 -12.97 5.35
CA TYR A 228 15.04 -13.58 6.54
C TYR A 228 16.57 -13.56 6.44
N VAL A 229 17.10 -13.85 5.26
CA VAL A 229 18.57 -13.94 5.07
C VAL A 229 19.24 -12.60 5.34
N LEU A 230 18.66 -11.49 4.87
CA LEU A 230 19.24 -10.16 5.05
C LEU A 230 19.44 -9.78 6.53
N PRO A 231 18.39 -9.80 7.40
CA PRO A 231 18.58 -9.49 8.81
C PRO A 231 19.42 -10.53 9.55
N LEU A 232 19.28 -11.83 9.26
CA LEU A 232 20.08 -12.88 9.90
C LEU A 232 21.57 -12.75 9.55
N ALA A 233 21.91 -12.55 8.28
CA ALA A 233 23.28 -12.31 7.85
C ALA A 233 23.87 -11.06 8.53
N SER A 234 23.09 -9.99 8.65
CA SER A 234 23.50 -8.77 9.35
C SER A 234 23.73 -9.02 10.84
N ILE A 235 22.87 -9.80 11.50
CA ILE A 235 23.02 -10.21 12.91
C ILE A 235 24.32 -11.00 13.10
N VAL A 236 24.51 -12.06 12.30
CA VAL A 236 25.70 -12.92 12.38
C VAL A 236 26.96 -12.11 12.12
N PHE A 237 26.96 -11.30 11.07
CA PHE A 237 28.10 -10.44 10.74
C PHE A 237 28.43 -9.46 11.88
N SER A 238 27.42 -8.82 12.47
CA SER A 238 27.60 -7.90 13.59
C SER A 238 28.18 -8.60 14.82
N ILE A 239 27.68 -9.79 15.15
CA ILE A 239 28.22 -10.61 16.26
C ILE A 239 29.68 -10.99 16.00
N VAL A 240 30.00 -11.45 14.79
CA VAL A 240 31.38 -11.76 14.42
C VAL A 240 32.31 -10.55 14.60
N VAL A 241 31.86 -9.38 14.14
CA VAL A 241 32.64 -8.12 14.31
C VAL A 241 32.81 -7.77 15.79
N ILE A 242 31.78 -7.97 16.62
CA ILE A 242 31.82 -7.68 18.06
C ILE A 242 32.82 -8.63 18.76
N VAL A 243 32.79 -9.94 18.46
CA VAL A 243 33.61 -10.97 19.12
C VAL A 243 35.05 -10.97 18.61
N SER A 244 35.28 -10.70 17.32
CA SER A 244 36.61 -10.78 16.68
C SER A 244 37.63 -9.70 17.12
N GLY A 245 37.22 -8.78 18.00
CA GLY A 245 38.11 -7.78 18.59
C GLY A 245 38.53 -6.62 17.67
N HIS A 246 39.52 -5.85 18.13
CA HIS A 246 39.88 -4.53 17.59
C HIS A 246 40.33 -4.54 16.10
N ALA A 247 41.12 -5.53 15.70
CA ALA A 247 41.69 -5.62 14.36
C ALA A 247 40.62 -5.81 13.25
N MET A 248 39.63 -6.66 13.48
CA MET A 248 38.55 -6.92 12.52
C MET A 248 37.64 -5.71 12.40
N ARG A 249 37.29 -5.06 13.50
CA ARG A 249 36.48 -3.83 13.52
C ARG A 249 37.15 -2.70 12.74
N GLN A 250 38.46 -2.52 12.89
CA GLN A 250 39.21 -1.52 12.13
C GLN A 250 39.13 -1.78 10.62
N ARG A 251 39.29 -3.04 10.18
CA ARG A 251 39.17 -3.41 8.76
C ARG A 251 37.78 -3.15 8.21
N VAL A 252 36.74 -3.55 8.92
CA VAL A 252 35.33 -3.35 8.51
C VAL A 252 35.01 -1.85 8.45
N ASN A 253 35.41 -1.09 9.45
CA ASN A 253 35.20 0.36 9.46
C ASN A 253 35.97 1.09 8.33
N ALA A 254 37.17 0.64 8.00
CA ALA A 254 37.94 1.19 6.87
C ALA A 254 37.27 0.90 5.52
N LEU A 255 36.69 -0.29 5.35
CA LEU A 255 35.95 -0.66 4.16
C LEU A 255 34.65 0.15 4.02
N LEU A 256 33.90 0.34 5.11
CA LEU A 256 32.65 1.11 5.12
C LEU A 256 32.89 2.62 5.05
N ALA A 257 34.07 3.11 5.43
CA ALA A 257 34.43 4.52 5.32
C ALA A 257 34.64 4.99 3.86
N LYS A 258 35.06 4.11 2.95
CA LYS A 258 35.31 4.46 1.55
C LYS A 258 34.08 5.02 0.83
N PRO A 259 32.90 4.39 0.84
CA PRO A 259 31.70 4.95 0.19
C PRO A 259 31.21 6.22 0.90
N VAL A 260 31.40 6.34 2.22
CA VAL A 260 31.05 7.56 2.98
C VAL A 260 31.92 8.75 2.54
N GLN A 261 33.22 8.55 2.43
CA GLN A 261 34.16 9.60 1.97
C GLN A 261 33.86 10.02 0.53
N TRP A 262 33.51 9.08 -0.33
CA TRP A 262 33.10 9.36 -1.71
C TRP A 262 31.82 10.21 -1.75
N LEU A 263 30.81 9.87 -0.98
CA LEU A 263 29.55 10.64 -0.85
C LEU A 263 29.79 12.05 -0.32
N ILE A 264 30.63 12.21 0.71
CA ILE A 264 30.99 13.53 1.27
C ILE A 264 31.77 14.37 0.24
N ALA A 265 32.67 13.77 -0.53
CA ALA A 265 33.40 14.44 -1.60
C ALA A 265 32.49 14.89 -2.76
N PHE A 266 31.36 14.25 -2.95
CA PHE A 266 30.38 14.59 -4.00
C PHE A 266 29.42 15.72 -3.57
N MET A 267 29.11 15.86 -2.28
CA MET A 267 28.20 16.88 -1.75
C MET A 267 28.63 18.35 -1.96
N PRO A 268 29.89 18.74 -1.84
CA PRO A 268 30.27 20.16 -2.04
C PRO A 268 30.14 20.60 -3.51
N ARG A 269 30.08 19.69 -4.46
CA ARG A 269 29.85 20.04 -5.87
C ARG A 269 28.39 20.45 -6.16
N MET A 270 27.42 19.95 -5.39
CA MET A 270 26.00 20.34 -5.52
C MET A 270 25.68 21.70 -4.91
N ARG A 271 26.51 22.22 -4.00
CA ARG A 271 26.31 23.54 -3.37
C ARG A 271 26.84 24.71 -4.23
N ARG A 272 27.53 24.44 -5.34
CA ARG A 272 28.10 25.45 -6.24
C ARG A 272 27.39 25.52 -7.60
N ALA A 273 26.36 24.72 -7.81
CA ALA A 273 25.44 24.76 -8.94
C ALA A 273 24.06 25.25 -8.48
#